data_7b6bb04bb7c1ef015580e396cd21748e
#
_entry.id   7b6bb04bb7c1ef015580e396cd21748e
#
_cell.length_a   1.000
_cell.length_b   1.000
_cell.length_c   1.000
_cell.angle_alpha   90.00
_cell.angle_beta   90.00
_cell.angle_gamma   90.00
#
_symmetry.space_group_name_H-M   'P 1'
#
loop_
_entity.id
_entity.type
_entity.pdbx_description
1 polymer ?
#
loop_
_entity_poly.entity_id
_entity_poly.type
_entity_poly.pdbx_seq_one_letter_code
_entity_poly.pdbx_strand_id
1 'polypeptide(L)'
;MPPVVSIVGKSKSGKTAVIERLVQELKSRGYRVATIKHAPQGSSFDEPGKDSWLHIEAGSEATVVSSPDNLVLVKPVSQDSTLEEIVRLLGEDYDIILTEGFKQGNAPKIEIHSKDDSEPLKNIKKRIAIVTDEPLESKARQFSFEDNKRLADLLERGFIKPQKKRVSLYVNNTPITLTTFPKKVFINVLVAMVSCLKGVKEISNLQIFLRK
;
A
#
# COMPACT_ATOMS: atom_id res chain seq x y z
N MET A 1 7.16 1.05 7.10
CA MET A 1 6.01 0.68 6.23
C MET A 1 6.50 0.40 4.82
N PRO A 2 5.87 -0.53 4.11
CA PRO A 2 6.09 -0.71 2.68
C PRO A 2 5.85 0.61 1.92
N PRO A 3 6.57 0.89 0.82
CA PRO A 3 6.28 2.03 -0.02
C PRO A 3 4.88 1.88 -0.62
N VAL A 4 4.16 3.01 -0.67
CA VAL A 4 2.82 3.06 -1.24
C VAL A 4 2.84 3.95 -2.48
N VAL A 5 2.24 3.48 -3.58
CA VAL A 5 2.03 4.28 -4.79
C VAL A 5 0.56 4.20 -5.17
N SER A 6 -0.07 5.37 -5.35
CA SER A 6 -1.49 5.46 -5.68
C SER A 6 -1.72 5.58 -7.18
N ILE A 7 -2.56 4.72 -7.71
CA ILE A 7 -3.04 4.76 -9.09
C ILE A 7 -4.34 5.56 -9.08
N VAL A 8 -4.32 6.71 -9.72
CA VAL A 8 -5.43 7.67 -9.73
C VAL A 8 -5.89 7.95 -11.16
N GLY A 9 -7.13 8.35 -11.33
CA GLY A 9 -7.73 8.62 -12.64
C GLY A 9 -9.24 8.79 -12.50
N LYS A 10 -9.92 9.18 -13.56
CA LYS A 10 -11.39 9.25 -13.58
C LYS A 10 -12.02 7.86 -13.49
N SER A 11 -13.32 7.79 -13.31
CA SER A 11 -14.03 6.51 -13.37
C SER A 11 -13.85 5.88 -14.76
N LYS A 12 -13.69 4.54 -14.79
CA LYS A 12 -13.51 3.77 -16.04
C LYS A 12 -12.26 4.12 -16.88
N SER A 13 -11.28 4.85 -16.34
CA SER A 13 -10.05 5.21 -17.05
C SER A 13 -9.02 4.07 -17.24
N GLY A 14 -9.31 2.84 -16.80
CA GLY A 14 -8.40 1.70 -16.95
C GLY A 14 -7.48 1.45 -15.75
N LYS A 15 -7.68 2.12 -14.58
CA LYS A 15 -6.86 1.95 -13.37
C LYS A 15 -6.66 0.49 -12.96
N THR A 16 -7.76 -0.26 -12.88
CA THR A 16 -7.74 -1.67 -12.47
C THR A 16 -6.85 -2.50 -13.39
N ALA A 17 -6.98 -2.36 -14.70
CA ALA A 17 -6.16 -3.07 -15.68
C ALA A 17 -4.67 -2.74 -15.55
N VAL A 18 -4.31 -1.48 -15.30
CA VAL A 18 -2.92 -1.09 -15.06
C VAL A 18 -2.39 -1.70 -13.76
N ILE A 19 -3.19 -1.71 -12.68
CA ILE A 19 -2.79 -2.35 -11.41
C ILE A 19 -2.57 -3.85 -11.62
N GLU A 20 -3.48 -4.55 -12.28
CA GLU A 20 -3.35 -5.99 -12.57
C GLU A 20 -2.05 -6.31 -13.30
N ARG A 21 -1.74 -5.59 -14.37
CA ARG A 21 -0.50 -5.76 -15.15
C ARG A 21 0.75 -5.44 -14.34
N LEU A 22 0.72 -4.39 -13.51
CA LEU A 22 1.82 -4.05 -12.60
C LEU A 22 2.04 -5.11 -11.53
N VAL A 23 0.97 -5.64 -10.94
CA VAL A 23 1.06 -6.74 -9.97
C VAL A 23 1.70 -7.96 -10.61
N GLN A 24 1.25 -8.37 -11.81
CA GLN A 24 1.83 -9.50 -12.54
C GLN A 24 3.31 -9.29 -12.83
N GLU A 25 3.69 -8.14 -13.36
CA GLU A 25 5.08 -7.81 -13.69
C GLU A 25 5.97 -7.77 -12.45
N LEU A 26 5.54 -7.11 -11.36
CA LEU A 26 6.31 -7.05 -10.11
C LEU A 26 6.44 -8.43 -9.44
N LYS A 27 5.38 -9.24 -9.46
CA LYS A 27 5.43 -10.62 -8.97
C LYS A 27 6.37 -11.50 -9.79
N SER A 28 6.40 -11.36 -11.11
CA SER A 28 7.36 -12.10 -11.96
C SER A 28 8.81 -11.76 -11.64
N ARG A 29 9.09 -10.58 -11.09
CA ARG A 29 10.39 -10.14 -10.58
C ARG A 29 10.69 -10.60 -9.14
N GLY A 30 9.79 -11.37 -8.51
CA GLY A 30 9.93 -11.90 -7.14
C GLY A 30 9.51 -10.95 -6.02
N TYR A 31 8.84 -9.84 -6.33
CA TYR A 31 8.35 -8.90 -5.30
C TYR A 31 6.99 -9.33 -4.73
N ARG A 32 6.79 -9.07 -3.43
CA ARG A 32 5.51 -9.23 -2.75
C ARG A 32 4.72 -7.94 -2.85
N VAL A 33 3.57 -8.00 -3.51
CA VAL A 33 2.74 -6.83 -3.80
C VAL A 33 1.40 -6.97 -3.10
N ALA A 34 0.98 -5.92 -2.38
CA ALA A 34 -0.38 -5.77 -1.90
C ALA A 34 -1.12 -4.68 -2.68
N THR A 35 -2.43 -4.78 -2.72
CA THR A 35 -3.29 -3.75 -3.31
C THR A 35 -4.34 -3.27 -2.32
N ILE A 36 -4.69 -1.98 -2.39
CA ILE A 36 -5.78 -1.37 -1.62
C ILE A 36 -6.71 -0.70 -2.61
N LYS A 37 -8.00 -1.00 -2.54
CA LYS A 37 -9.03 -0.29 -3.30
C LYS A 37 -9.84 0.60 -2.38
N HIS A 38 -9.89 1.88 -2.67
CA HIS A 38 -10.72 2.86 -1.98
C HIS A 38 -12.09 2.95 -2.67
N ALA A 39 -13.15 2.65 -1.93
CA ALA A 39 -14.53 2.67 -2.40
C ALA A 39 -15.37 3.67 -1.57
N PRO A 40 -15.28 4.99 -1.85
CA PRO A 40 -15.90 6.02 -1.01
C PRO A 40 -17.43 5.96 -1.00
N GLN A 41 -18.03 5.29 -1.97
CA GLN A 41 -19.50 5.08 -2.03
C GLN A 41 -19.97 3.86 -1.23
N GLY A 42 -19.05 3.23 -0.49
CA GLY A 42 -19.31 1.99 0.23
C GLY A 42 -19.24 0.76 -0.68
N SER A 43 -19.02 -0.38 -0.04
CA SER A 43 -19.11 -1.72 -0.64
C SER A 43 -19.52 -2.67 0.47
N SER A 44 -20.51 -3.50 0.25
CA SER A 44 -20.80 -4.59 1.18
C SER A 44 -19.87 -5.76 0.84
N PHE A 45 -19.02 -6.13 1.80
CA PHE A 45 -18.15 -7.31 1.70
C PHE A 45 -18.63 -8.45 2.60
N ASP A 46 -19.65 -8.19 3.43
CA ASP A 46 -20.28 -9.17 4.30
C ASP A 46 -21.78 -9.21 4.02
N GLU A 47 -22.39 -10.37 4.21
CA GLU A 47 -23.79 -10.59 3.92
C GLU A 47 -24.59 -10.62 5.25
N PRO A 48 -25.70 -9.86 5.37
CA PRO A 48 -26.58 -9.96 6.53
C PRO A 48 -27.00 -11.39 6.83
N GLY A 49 -26.90 -11.77 8.11
CA GLY A 49 -27.28 -13.10 8.59
C GLY A 49 -26.16 -14.16 8.52
N LYS A 50 -24.98 -13.87 7.98
CA LYS A 50 -23.80 -14.72 8.12
C LYS A 50 -23.20 -14.61 9.54
N ASP A 51 -22.47 -15.62 9.97
CA ASP A 51 -21.87 -15.66 11.31
C ASP A 51 -20.96 -14.44 11.58
N SER A 52 -20.16 -14.03 10.61
CA SER A 52 -19.33 -12.83 10.70
C SER A 52 -20.15 -11.57 10.96
N TRP A 53 -21.26 -11.41 10.23
CA TRP A 53 -22.18 -10.29 10.41
C TRP A 53 -22.84 -10.32 11.79
N LEU A 54 -23.31 -11.49 12.26
CA LEU A 54 -23.91 -11.66 13.58
C LEU A 54 -22.93 -11.31 14.71
N HIS A 55 -21.65 -11.65 14.58
CA HIS A 55 -20.63 -11.26 15.56
C HIS A 55 -20.48 -9.73 15.65
N ILE A 56 -20.48 -9.02 14.52
CA ILE A 56 -20.41 -7.55 14.50
C ILE A 56 -21.68 -6.95 15.11
N GLU A 57 -22.86 -7.44 14.77
CA GLU A 57 -24.14 -6.97 15.36
C GLU A 57 -24.19 -7.20 16.88
N ALA A 58 -23.57 -8.27 17.37
CA ALA A 58 -23.45 -8.54 18.80
C ALA A 58 -22.44 -7.60 19.52
N GLY A 59 -21.77 -6.69 18.79
CA GLY A 59 -20.87 -5.70 19.37
C GLY A 59 -19.38 -6.03 19.22
N SER A 60 -19.00 -7.01 18.40
CA SER A 60 -17.58 -7.26 18.11
C SER A 60 -16.97 -6.08 17.34
N GLU A 61 -15.83 -5.57 17.80
CA GLU A 61 -15.12 -4.46 17.14
C GLU A 61 -14.41 -4.90 15.85
N ALA A 62 -14.19 -6.21 15.67
CA ALA A 62 -13.67 -6.78 14.44
C ALA A 62 -13.95 -8.29 14.42
N THR A 63 -14.15 -8.83 13.22
CA THR A 63 -14.28 -10.27 12.98
C THR A 63 -13.30 -10.69 11.89
N VAL A 64 -12.62 -11.81 12.11
CA VAL A 64 -11.75 -12.42 11.11
C VAL A 64 -12.35 -13.77 10.69
N VAL A 65 -12.60 -13.91 9.41
CA VAL A 65 -12.95 -15.17 8.79
C VAL A 65 -11.71 -15.77 8.16
N SER A 66 -11.30 -16.94 8.63
CA SER A 66 -10.12 -17.66 8.14
C SER A 66 -10.53 -18.96 7.47
N SER A 67 -10.05 -19.17 6.26
CA SER A 67 -10.18 -20.41 5.49
C SER A 67 -8.80 -20.87 5.03
N PRO A 68 -8.67 -22.10 4.47
CA PRO A 68 -7.38 -22.55 3.95
C PRO A 68 -6.74 -21.62 2.92
N ASP A 69 -7.56 -20.93 2.13
CA ASP A 69 -7.10 -20.13 0.99
C ASP A 69 -7.19 -18.62 1.22
N ASN A 70 -8.01 -18.17 2.21
CA ASN A 70 -8.32 -16.76 2.39
C ASN A 70 -8.45 -16.37 3.85
N LEU A 71 -8.06 -15.13 4.13
CA LEU A 71 -8.30 -14.46 5.40
C LEU A 71 -9.00 -13.14 5.11
N VAL A 72 -10.18 -12.94 5.73
CA VAL A 72 -10.99 -11.73 5.58
C VAL A 72 -11.14 -11.07 6.94
N LEU A 73 -10.72 -9.82 7.05
CA LEU A 73 -10.96 -8.98 8.24
C LEU A 73 -12.14 -8.05 7.95
N VAL A 74 -13.19 -8.17 8.73
CA VAL A 74 -14.32 -7.23 8.76
C VAL A 74 -14.18 -6.37 10.01
N LYS A 75 -14.07 -5.07 9.83
CA LYS A 75 -13.93 -4.10 10.91
C LYS A 75 -14.83 -2.90 10.64
N PRO A 76 -15.90 -2.70 11.44
CA PRO A 76 -16.70 -1.49 11.34
C PRO A 76 -15.85 -0.24 11.60
N VAL A 77 -16.12 0.80 10.87
CA VAL A 77 -15.47 2.10 11.03
C VAL A 77 -16.53 3.20 11.07
N SER A 78 -16.32 4.21 11.91
CA SER A 78 -17.23 5.34 12.03
C SER A 78 -16.99 6.43 10.98
N GLN A 79 -15.84 6.39 10.35
CA GLN A 79 -15.40 7.32 9.30
C GLN A 79 -14.47 6.61 8.31
N ASP A 80 -14.25 7.23 7.16
CA ASP A 80 -13.32 6.68 6.16
C ASP A 80 -11.91 6.53 6.73
N SER A 81 -11.35 5.34 6.60
CA SER A 81 -10.02 5.04 7.14
C SER A 81 -8.93 5.72 6.33
N THR A 82 -7.95 6.26 7.02
CA THR A 82 -6.77 6.83 6.37
C THR A 82 -5.94 5.72 5.70
N LEU A 83 -5.21 6.10 4.65
CA LEU A 83 -4.31 5.16 3.96
C LEU A 83 -3.29 4.55 4.93
N GLU A 84 -2.78 5.35 5.87
CA GLU A 84 -1.83 4.94 6.89
C GLU A 84 -2.40 3.87 7.84
N GLU A 85 -3.66 3.99 8.23
CA GLU A 85 -4.36 3.00 9.06
C GLU A 85 -4.54 1.68 8.31
N ILE A 86 -4.95 1.73 7.04
CA ILE A 86 -5.13 0.54 6.20
C ILE A 86 -3.79 -0.18 5.97
N VAL A 87 -2.73 0.57 5.66
CA VAL A 87 -1.37 0.02 5.48
C VAL A 87 -0.86 -0.65 6.75
N ARG A 88 -1.17 -0.08 7.93
CA ARG A 88 -0.82 -0.70 9.22
C ARG A 88 -1.56 -2.03 9.45
N LEU A 89 -2.82 -2.14 9.05
CA LEU A 89 -3.58 -3.40 9.11
C LEU A 89 -3.01 -4.47 8.18
N LEU A 90 -2.53 -4.08 6.98
CA LEU A 90 -1.87 -5.00 6.05
C LEU A 90 -0.52 -5.50 6.57
N GLY A 91 0.17 -4.71 7.41
CA GLY A 91 1.48 -5.06 7.94
C GLY A 91 2.65 -4.74 7.01
N GLU A 92 3.82 -5.30 7.34
CA GLU A 92 5.13 -4.93 6.75
C GLU A 92 5.63 -5.94 5.69
N ASP A 93 4.88 -7.00 5.42
CA ASP A 93 5.35 -8.15 4.64
C ASP A 93 5.36 -7.96 3.12
N TYR A 94 5.15 -6.74 2.65
CA TYR A 94 5.12 -6.41 1.23
C TYR A 94 6.29 -5.53 0.82
N ASP A 95 6.75 -5.70 -0.42
CA ASP A 95 7.80 -4.87 -1.00
C ASP A 95 7.25 -3.54 -1.53
N ILE A 96 5.98 -3.54 -1.94
CA ILE A 96 5.23 -2.36 -2.39
C ILE A 96 3.73 -2.57 -2.18
N ILE A 97 3.02 -1.48 -1.93
CA ILE A 97 1.55 -1.43 -1.91
C ILE A 97 1.09 -0.51 -3.04
N LEU A 98 0.23 -1.01 -3.91
CA LEU A 98 -0.44 -0.22 -4.95
C LEU A 98 -1.86 0.09 -4.50
N THR A 99 -2.29 1.35 -4.59
CA THR A 99 -3.67 1.71 -4.24
C THR A 99 -4.45 2.17 -5.46
N GLU A 100 -5.70 1.73 -5.56
CA GLU A 100 -6.67 2.32 -6.47
C GLU A 100 -7.43 3.43 -5.74
N GLY A 101 -7.21 4.68 -6.13
CA GLY A 101 -7.84 5.84 -5.47
C GLY A 101 -6.89 6.65 -4.59
N PHE A 102 -7.38 7.20 -3.48
CA PHE A 102 -6.63 8.09 -2.57
C PHE A 102 -6.01 9.32 -3.28
N LYS A 103 -6.80 9.99 -4.14
CA LYS A 103 -6.35 11.15 -4.93
C LYS A 103 -5.76 12.26 -4.07
N GLN A 104 -6.31 12.49 -2.88
CA GLN A 104 -5.90 13.56 -1.96
C GLN A 104 -4.78 13.17 -0.98
N GLY A 105 -4.46 11.87 -0.88
CA GLY A 105 -3.42 11.38 0.02
C GLY A 105 -2.02 11.88 -0.33
N ASN A 106 -1.05 11.65 0.56
CA ASN A 106 0.34 12.08 0.40
C ASN A 106 1.23 11.09 -0.36
N ALA A 107 0.74 9.92 -0.71
CA ALA A 107 1.50 8.93 -1.48
C ALA A 107 1.86 9.47 -2.89
N PRO A 108 3.00 9.07 -3.47
CA PRO A 108 3.30 9.28 -4.88
C PRO A 108 2.20 8.71 -5.78
N LYS A 109 1.92 9.38 -6.90
CA LYS A 109 0.79 9.03 -7.75
C LYS A 109 1.19 8.77 -9.18
N ILE A 110 0.62 7.71 -9.75
CA ILE A 110 0.56 7.47 -11.19
C ILE A 110 -0.86 7.79 -11.62
N GLU A 111 -0.99 8.74 -12.54
CA GLU A 111 -2.28 9.10 -13.10
C GLU A 111 -2.56 8.26 -14.34
N ILE A 112 -3.78 7.73 -14.43
CA ILE A 112 -4.29 7.09 -15.63
C ILE A 112 -5.20 8.08 -16.35
N HIS A 113 -4.81 8.44 -17.55
CA HIS A 113 -5.52 9.35 -18.43
C HIS A 113 -5.99 8.58 -19.67
N SER A 114 -7.30 8.42 -19.78
CA SER A 114 -7.96 7.76 -20.89
C SER A 114 -8.21 8.74 -22.05
N LYS A 115 -8.38 8.23 -23.28
CA LYS A 115 -8.79 9.02 -24.44
C LYS A 115 -10.09 9.80 -24.25
N ASP A 116 -11.00 9.26 -23.42
CA ASP A 116 -12.27 9.91 -23.10
C ASP A 116 -12.14 11.05 -22.09
N ASP A 117 -10.94 11.23 -21.52
CA ASP A 117 -10.67 12.27 -20.55
C ASP A 117 -10.27 13.56 -21.25
N SER A 118 -11.06 14.63 -21.12
CA SER A 118 -10.75 15.94 -21.74
C SER A 118 -9.48 16.57 -21.24
N GLU A 119 -9.13 16.41 -19.95
CA GLU A 119 -7.96 17.00 -19.32
C GLU A 119 -7.42 16.06 -18.21
N PRO A 120 -6.09 16.12 -17.94
CA PRO A 120 -5.51 15.48 -16.78
C PRO A 120 -6.14 15.96 -15.47
N LEU A 121 -6.04 15.15 -14.43
CA LEU A 121 -6.56 15.53 -13.11
C LEU A 121 -5.86 16.79 -12.59
N LYS A 122 -6.65 17.76 -12.13
CA LYS A 122 -6.14 19.00 -11.52
C LYS A 122 -5.70 18.74 -10.07
N ASN A 123 -4.70 19.49 -9.60
CA ASN A 123 -4.24 19.50 -8.19
C ASN A 123 -3.73 18.14 -7.67
N ILE A 124 -3.15 17.29 -8.51
CA ILE A 124 -2.53 16.04 -8.09
C ILE A 124 -1.13 16.32 -7.53
N LYS A 125 -1.02 16.20 -6.19
CA LYS A 125 0.28 16.31 -5.50
C LYS A 125 1.12 15.05 -5.75
N LYS A 126 2.45 15.22 -5.89
CA LYS A 126 3.42 14.13 -6.06
C LYS A 126 3.11 13.19 -7.23
N ARG A 127 2.65 13.73 -8.36
CA ARG A 127 2.50 12.96 -9.60
C ARG A 127 3.89 12.56 -10.12
N ILE A 128 4.15 11.27 -10.20
CA ILE A 128 5.42 10.71 -10.66
C ILE A 128 5.39 10.23 -12.11
N ALA A 129 4.20 9.89 -12.60
CA ALA A 129 3.97 9.45 -13.97
C ALA A 129 2.51 9.66 -14.39
N ILE A 130 2.30 9.67 -15.70
CA ILE A 130 0.98 9.57 -16.35
C ILE A 130 1.02 8.37 -17.28
N VAL A 131 0.00 7.53 -17.24
CA VAL A 131 -0.23 6.48 -18.23
C VAL A 131 -1.31 6.97 -19.19
N THR A 132 -0.95 7.07 -20.47
CA THR A 132 -1.82 7.59 -21.52
C THR A 132 -1.32 7.09 -22.88
N ASP A 133 -2.23 6.87 -23.82
CA ASP A 133 -1.88 6.57 -25.23
C ASP A 133 -1.81 7.85 -26.08
N GLU A 134 -2.23 8.98 -25.56
CA GLU A 134 -2.17 10.27 -26.24
C GLU A 134 -1.14 11.17 -25.56
N PRO A 135 -0.21 11.78 -26.33
CA PRO A 135 0.75 12.72 -25.77
C PRO A 135 0.07 13.90 -25.10
N LEU A 136 0.46 14.19 -23.85
CA LEU A 136 -0.04 15.31 -23.08
C LEU A 136 1.05 16.36 -22.87
N GLU A 137 0.69 17.63 -22.86
CA GLU A 137 1.57 18.71 -22.42
C GLU A 137 1.75 18.66 -20.91
N SER A 138 2.69 17.84 -20.45
CA SER A 138 2.99 17.65 -19.03
C SER A 138 4.47 17.41 -18.81
N LYS A 139 5.00 17.95 -17.69
CA LYS A 139 6.38 17.67 -17.23
C LYS A 139 6.54 16.28 -16.60
N ALA A 140 5.44 15.60 -16.29
CA ALA A 140 5.47 14.25 -15.73
C ALA A 140 5.91 13.24 -16.80
N ARG A 141 6.60 12.17 -16.39
CA ARG A 141 6.94 11.05 -17.27
C ARG A 141 5.67 10.42 -17.81
N GLN A 142 5.62 10.15 -19.10
CA GLN A 142 4.49 9.53 -19.75
C GLN A 142 4.83 8.11 -20.18
N PHE A 143 3.87 7.23 -20.06
CA PHE A 143 3.93 5.81 -20.41
C PHE A 143 2.65 5.46 -21.17
N SER A 144 2.75 4.57 -22.16
CA SER A 144 1.56 3.98 -22.76
C SER A 144 0.94 2.91 -21.85
N PHE A 145 -0.29 2.48 -22.14
CA PHE A 145 -0.93 1.38 -21.41
C PHE A 145 -0.19 0.04 -21.58
N GLU A 146 0.66 -0.09 -22.60
CA GLU A 146 1.48 -1.30 -22.84
C GLU A 146 2.87 -1.24 -22.18
N ASP A 147 3.28 -0.10 -21.65
CA ASP A 147 4.61 0.11 -21.03
C ASP A 147 4.76 -0.50 -19.62
N ASN A 148 4.13 -1.64 -19.35
CA ASN A 148 4.08 -2.24 -18.01
C ASN A 148 5.48 -2.49 -17.42
N LYS A 149 6.44 -2.98 -18.24
CA LYS A 149 7.81 -3.24 -17.80
C LYS A 149 8.52 -1.96 -17.39
N ARG A 150 8.41 -0.90 -18.21
CA ARG A 150 9.03 0.39 -17.92
C ARG A 150 8.41 1.08 -16.71
N LEU A 151 7.10 0.92 -16.52
CA LEU A 151 6.39 1.44 -15.35
C LEU A 151 6.79 0.66 -14.08
N ALA A 152 6.94 -0.66 -14.17
CA ALA A 152 7.49 -1.49 -13.09
C ALA A 152 8.95 -1.11 -12.77
N ASP A 153 9.80 -0.80 -13.76
CA ASP A 153 11.16 -0.30 -13.55
C ASP A 153 11.17 1.01 -12.75
N LEU A 154 10.24 1.92 -13.05
CA LEU A 154 10.08 3.17 -12.28
C LEU A 154 9.78 2.86 -10.81
N LEU A 155 8.85 1.93 -10.54
CA LEU A 155 8.48 1.53 -9.19
C LEU A 155 9.63 0.83 -8.46
N GLU A 156 10.28 -0.10 -9.13
CA GLU A 156 11.40 -0.86 -8.57
C GLU A 156 12.57 0.05 -8.17
N ARG A 157 13.02 0.91 -9.08
CA ARG A 157 14.17 1.80 -8.84
C ARG A 157 13.84 2.93 -7.87
N GLY A 158 12.62 3.48 -7.94
CA GLY A 158 12.23 4.63 -7.13
C GLY A 158 11.77 4.28 -5.72
N PHE A 159 11.17 3.11 -5.52
CA PHE A 159 10.45 2.81 -4.29
C PHE A 159 10.86 1.49 -3.62
N ILE A 160 11.10 0.42 -4.37
CA ILE A 160 11.40 -0.89 -3.79
C ILE A 160 12.88 -0.99 -3.39
N LYS A 161 13.80 -0.83 -4.36
CA LYS A 161 15.24 -0.99 -4.13
C LYS A 161 15.83 -0.07 -3.05
N PRO A 162 15.40 1.20 -2.91
CA PRO A 162 15.92 2.06 -1.85
C PRO A 162 15.57 1.60 -0.44
N GLN A 163 14.62 0.69 -0.26
CA GLN A 163 14.07 0.31 1.05
C GLN A 163 14.54 -1.05 1.57
N LYS A 164 15.72 -1.53 1.18
CA LYS A 164 16.25 -2.84 1.61
C LYS A 164 16.30 -3.04 3.13
N LYS A 165 16.46 -1.97 3.93
CA LYS A 165 16.38 -2.02 5.41
C LYS A 165 15.29 -1.06 5.86
N ARG A 166 14.15 -1.61 6.28
CA ARG A 166 13.00 -0.84 6.76
C ARG A 166 12.94 -0.85 8.29
N VAL A 167 12.64 0.29 8.86
CA VAL A 167 12.24 0.43 10.26
C VAL A 167 11.01 1.31 10.27
N SER A 168 9.96 0.82 10.88
CA SER A 168 8.74 1.56 11.16
C SER A 168 8.59 1.72 12.66
N LEU A 169 8.49 2.95 13.12
CA LEU A 169 8.29 3.28 14.53
C LEU A 169 6.93 3.93 14.70
N TYR A 170 6.14 3.39 15.60
CA TYR A 170 4.86 3.98 16.00
C TYR A 170 4.88 4.26 17.50
N VAL A 171 4.41 5.44 17.88
CA VAL A 171 4.19 5.82 19.28
C VAL A 171 2.73 6.26 19.41
N ASN A 172 2.00 5.60 20.30
CA ASN A 172 0.55 5.84 20.48
C ASN A 172 -0.21 5.78 19.14
N ASN A 173 0.06 4.75 18.34
CA ASN A 173 -0.49 4.55 17.00
C ASN A 173 -0.12 5.61 15.94
N THR A 174 0.72 6.58 16.27
CA THR A 174 1.20 7.62 15.36
C THR A 174 2.54 7.21 14.75
N PRO A 175 2.69 7.22 13.41
CA PRO A 175 3.96 6.91 12.77
C PRO A 175 5.00 8.00 13.05
N ILE A 176 6.19 7.61 13.48
CA ILE A 176 7.32 8.51 13.73
C ILE A 176 8.32 8.37 12.59
N THR A 177 8.56 9.47 11.89
CA THR A 177 9.56 9.52 10.82
C THR A 177 10.96 9.57 11.41
N LEU A 178 11.77 8.54 11.15
CA LEU A 178 13.17 8.50 11.54
C LEU A 178 14.05 9.01 10.39
N THR A 179 14.88 9.99 10.65
CA THR A 179 15.95 10.41 9.73
C THR A 179 17.07 9.36 9.68
N THR A 180 18.00 9.50 8.75
CA THR A 180 19.02 8.48 8.45
C THR A 180 19.82 8.03 9.66
N PHE A 181 20.27 8.96 10.50
CA PHE A 181 21.13 8.64 11.67
C PHE A 181 20.33 7.92 12.77
N PRO A 182 19.22 8.45 13.31
CA PRO A 182 18.41 7.72 14.28
C PRO A 182 17.96 6.35 13.77
N LYS A 183 17.59 6.24 12.49
CA LYS A 183 17.21 4.96 11.87
C LYS A 183 18.32 3.92 11.96
N LYS A 184 19.57 4.30 11.65
CA LYS A 184 20.75 3.41 11.79
C LYS A 184 21.00 2.99 13.24
N VAL A 185 20.89 3.92 14.18
CA VAL A 185 21.07 3.65 15.61
C VAL A 185 20.02 2.64 16.08
N PHE A 186 18.73 2.87 15.79
CA PHE A 186 17.64 1.95 16.17
C PHE A 186 17.89 0.54 15.62
N ILE A 187 18.18 0.42 14.32
CA ILE A 187 18.46 -0.89 13.71
C ILE A 187 19.60 -1.60 14.44
N ASN A 188 20.75 -0.93 14.60
CA ASN A 188 21.94 -1.57 15.13
C ASN A 188 21.77 -1.97 16.60
N VAL A 189 21.16 -1.10 17.42
CA VAL A 189 20.93 -1.39 18.84
C VAL A 189 19.93 -2.56 18.99
N LEU A 190 18.78 -2.51 18.32
CA LEU A 190 17.77 -3.56 18.44
C LEU A 190 18.27 -4.91 17.91
N VAL A 191 18.96 -4.92 16.77
CA VAL A 191 19.55 -6.14 16.22
C VAL A 191 20.61 -6.69 17.17
N ALA A 192 21.50 -5.85 17.70
CA ALA A 192 22.51 -6.29 18.66
C ALA A 192 21.90 -6.90 19.93
N MET A 193 20.90 -6.23 20.52
CA MET A 193 20.20 -6.74 21.71
C MET A 193 19.55 -8.09 21.47
N VAL A 194 18.83 -8.24 20.35
CA VAL A 194 18.09 -9.47 20.03
C VAL A 194 19.03 -10.61 19.60
N SER A 195 20.15 -10.30 18.93
CA SER A 195 21.15 -11.29 18.55
C SER A 195 21.82 -12.00 19.73
N CYS A 196 21.81 -11.37 20.92
CA CYS A 196 22.34 -11.97 22.15
C CYS A 196 21.38 -12.97 22.80
N LEU A 197 20.12 -13.06 22.34
CA LEU A 197 19.14 -13.94 22.96
C LEU A 197 19.34 -15.39 22.53
N LYS A 198 19.20 -16.29 23.50
CA LYS A 198 19.32 -17.75 23.24
C LYS A 198 18.28 -18.20 22.23
N GLY A 199 18.70 -18.88 21.17
CA GLY A 199 17.83 -19.42 20.13
C GLY A 199 17.69 -18.51 18.89
N VAL A 200 18.17 -17.28 18.92
CA VAL A 200 18.21 -16.39 17.74
C VAL A 200 19.46 -16.69 16.92
N LYS A 201 19.29 -17.14 15.68
CA LYS A 201 20.40 -17.43 14.75
C LYS A 201 20.55 -16.34 13.69
N GLU A 202 19.45 -16.00 13.02
CA GLU A 202 19.40 -15.01 11.95
C GLU A 202 18.15 -14.15 12.11
N ILE A 203 18.29 -12.84 11.93
CA ILE A 203 17.19 -11.89 12.06
C ILE A 203 16.85 -11.34 10.67
N SER A 204 15.84 -11.91 10.05
CA SER A 204 15.25 -11.40 8.80
C SER A 204 14.13 -10.38 9.05
N ASN A 205 13.38 -10.58 10.15
CA ASN A 205 12.29 -9.68 10.58
C ASN A 205 12.31 -9.59 12.11
N LEU A 206 12.11 -8.37 12.65
CA LEU A 206 12.01 -8.11 14.08
C LEU A 206 10.83 -7.19 14.35
N GLN A 207 9.89 -7.67 15.18
CA GLN A 207 8.74 -6.91 15.66
C GLN A 207 8.77 -6.80 17.18
N ILE A 208 8.58 -5.59 17.70
CA ILE A 208 8.53 -5.30 19.13
C ILE A 208 7.27 -4.52 19.43
N PHE A 209 6.45 -5.06 20.33
CA PHE A 209 5.22 -4.40 20.80
C PHE A 209 5.39 -4.08 22.29
N LEU A 210 5.18 -2.82 22.66
CA LEU A 210 5.17 -2.37 24.05
C LEU A 210 3.81 -1.73 24.34
N ARG A 211 3.12 -2.26 25.34
CA ARG A 211 1.89 -1.69 25.89
C ARG A 211 2.11 -1.36 27.36
N LYS A 212 1.82 -0.12 27.75
CA LYS A 212 1.80 0.31 29.16
C LYS A 212 0.37 0.38 29.68
#